data_a3c0d97c6befadb009d6e6ef57f9a427
#
_entry.id   a3c0d97c6befadb009d6e6ef57f9a427
#
_cell.length_a   1.000
_cell.length_b   1.000
_cell.length_c   1.000
_cell.angle_alpha   90.00
_cell.angle_beta   90.00
_cell.angle_gamma   90.00
#
_symmetry.space_group_name_H-M   'P 1'
#
loop_
_entity.id
_entity.type
_entity.pdbx_description
1 polymer ?
#
loop_
_entity_poly.entity_id
_entity_poly.type
_entity_poly.pdbx_seq_one_letter_code
_entity_poly.pdbx_strand_id
1 'polypeptide(L)'
;METRDFDNYIDELIEAPCYVIDFLPKQVPADKGGQFFAVESHLMKTENISKLYEKFSSIIIKLNCYYDVALDDGTGWIENPEPDELIGAFERCYKRGYANFLFPEEHALIALSGADLYMSLYNPSEEFRKMTALIAASEGLFVRKS
;
A
#
# COMPACT_ATOMS: atom_id res chain seq x y z
N MET A 1 1.38 18.60 -12.15
CA MET A 1 0.03 18.02 -12.33
C MET A 1 -0.88 18.59 -11.24
N GLU A 2 -2.05 19.08 -11.60
CA GLU A 2 -3.02 19.55 -10.63
C GLU A 2 -3.72 18.37 -9.97
N THR A 3 -4.25 18.55 -8.76
CA THR A 3 -4.86 17.46 -7.99
C THR A 3 -6.06 16.80 -8.68
N ARG A 4 -6.85 17.55 -9.43
CA ARG A 4 -7.98 16.99 -10.21
C ARG A 4 -7.51 16.01 -11.30
N ASP A 5 -6.27 16.19 -11.79
CA ASP A 5 -5.69 15.31 -12.80
C ASP A 5 -5.23 14.00 -12.16
N PHE A 6 -4.95 14.00 -10.85
CA PHE A 6 -4.59 12.78 -10.13
C PHE A 6 -5.72 11.75 -10.15
N ASP A 7 -6.98 12.19 -10.00
CA ASP A 7 -8.12 11.27 -10.04
C ASP A 7 -8.21 10.54 -11.38
N ASN A 8 -8.04 11.28 -12.49
CA ASN A 8 -8.03 10.66 -13.82
C ASN A 8 -6.81 9.76 -14.01
N TYR A 9 -5.68 10.16 -13.44
CA TYR A 9 -4.44 9.42 -13.60
C TYR A 9 -4.47 8.08 -12.87
N ILE A 10 -5.04 8.02 -11.66
CA ILE A 10 -5.13 6.75 -10.95
C ILE A 10 -6.08 5.76 -11.66
N ASP A 11 -7.11 6.25 -12.35
CA ASP A 11 -7.99 5.39 -13.14
C ASP A 11 -7.22 4.67 -14.25
N GLU A 12 -6.21 5.29 -14.82
CA GLU A 12 -5.33 4.67 -15.80
C GLU A 12 -4.38 3.66 -15.12
N LEU A 13 -3.81 4.04 -13.99
CA LEU A 13 -2.81 3.22 -13.30
C LEU A 13 -3.37 1.92 -12.74
N ILE A 14 -4.61 1.90 -12.28
CA ILE A 14 -5.22 0.69 -11.72
C ILE A 14 -5.45 -0.41 -12.76
N GLU A 15 -5.34 -0.08 -14.05
CA GLU A 15 -5.42 -1.07 -15.14
C GLU A 15 -4.03 -1.59 -15.53
N ALA A 16 -2.97 -1.01 -15.00
CA ALA A 16 -1.60 -1.40 -15.29
C ALA A 16 -1.20 -2.68 -14.55
N PRO A 17 -0.06 -3.30 -14.91
CA PRO A 17 0.45 -4.46 -14.18
C PRO A 17 0.56 -4.17 -12.69
N CYS A 18 0.11 -5.13 -11.89
CA CYS A 18 -0.02 -5.00 -10.45
C CYS A 18 0.88 -5.98 -9.71
N TYR A 19 1.47 -5.47 -8.65
CA TYR A 19 2.16 -6.25 -7.64
C TYR A 19 1.44 -6.04 -6.32
N VAL A 20 1.75 -6.85 -5.30
CA VAL A 20 1.21 -6.63 -3.96
C VAL A 20 2.35 -6.56 -2.95
N ILE A 21 2.14 -5.75 -1.92
CA ILE A 21 3.00 -5.67 -0.74
C ILE A 21 2.27 -6.47 0.32
N ASP A 22 2.84 -7.62 0.70
CA ASP A 22 2.13 -8.65 1.46
C ASP A 22 2.99 -9.16 2.61
N PHE A 23 2.35 -9.79 3.59
CA PHE A 23 3.07 -10.41 4.69
C PHE A 23 3.67 -11.77 4.31
N LEU A 24 3.29 -12.32 3.15
CA LEU A 24 3.83 -13.58 2.63
C LEU A 24 4.59 -13.34 1.32
N PRO A 25 5.68 -14.08 1.08
CA PRO A 25 6.48 -13.88 -0.14
C PRO A 25 5.85 -14.43 -1.40
N LYS A 26 4.90 -15.35 -1.27
CA LYS A 26 4.22 -16.00 -2.39
C LYS A 26 2.74 -16.17 -2.07
N GLN A 27 1.93 -16.17 -3.12
CA GLN A 27 0.51 -16.47 -2.98
C GLN A 27 0.33 -17.92 -2.49
N VAL A 28 -0.54 -18.10 -1.49
CA VAL A 28 -0.85 -19.43 -0.98
C VAL A 28 -1.65 -20.19 -2.04
N PRO A 29 -1.24 -21.40 -2.43
CA PRO A 29 -2.01 -22.21 -3.37
C PRO A 29 -3.42 -22.53 -2.84
N ALA A 30 -4.41 -22.50 -3.72
CA ALA A 30 -5.82 -22.68 -3.33
C ALA A 30 -6.08 -24.05 -2.68
N ASP A 31 -5.32 -25.07 -3.05
CA ASP A 31 -5.45 -26.43 -2.51
C ASP A 31 -4.75 -26.64 -1.17
N LYS A 32 -4.09 -25.62 -0.64
CA LYS A 32 -3.35 -25.65 0.63
C LYS A 32 -3.91 -24.68 1.67
N GLY A 33 -5.17 -24.29 1.53
CA GLY A 33 -5.74 -23.13 2.21
C GLY A 33 -6.11 -23.27 3.68
N GLY A 34 -6.10 -24.49 4.26
CA GLY A 34 -6.66 -24.70 5.59
C GLY A 34 -6.14 -23.77 6.68
N GLN A 35 -4.83 -23.67 6.83
CA GLN A 35 -4.23 -22.82 7.86
C GLN A 35 -4.19 -21.34 7.47
N PHE A 36 -4.23 -21.05 6.18
CA PHE A 36 -4.22 -19.67 5.71
C PHE A 36 -5.41 -18.88 6.27
N PHE A 37 -6.61 -19.46 6.26
CA PHE A 37 -7.79 -18.78 6.78
C PHE A 37 -7.68 -18.53 8.29
N ALA A 38 -7.09 -19.43 9.03
CA ALA A 38 -6.86 -19.24 10.46
C ALA A 38 -5.86 -18.11 10.73
N VAL A 39 -4.79 -18.05 9.95
CA VAL A 39 -3.77 -16.97 10.04
C VAL A 39 -4.39 -15.63 9.65
N GLU A 40 -5.15 -15.60 8.55
CA GLU A 40 -5.84 -14.39 8.10
C GLU A 40 -6.77 -13.85 9.17
N SER A 41 -7.60 -14.72 9.76
CA SER A 41 -8.51 -14.35 10.85
C SER A 41 -7.76 -13.82 12.07
N HIS A 42 -6.62 -14.41 12.39
CA HIS A 42 -5.77 -13.95 13.49
C HIS A 42 -5.22 -12.53 13.20
N LEU A 43 -4.74 -12.28 11.97
CA LEU A 43 -4.18 -10.99 11.60
C LEU A 43 -5.25 -9.90 11.47
N MET A 44 -6.51 -10.28 11.25
CA MET A 44 -7.61 -9.31 11.15
C MET A 44 -8.11 -8.83 12.51
N LYS A 45 -7.66 -9.40 13.61
CA LYS A 45 -7.98 -8.88 14.94
C LYS A 45 -7.41 -7.47 15.07
N THR A 46 -8.16 -6.57 15.71
CA THR A 46 -7.84 -5.15 15.82
C THR A 46 -6.37 -4.89 16.21
N GLU A 47 -5.89 -5.57 17.23
CA GLU A 47 -4.51 -5.40 17.72
C GLU A 47 -3.46 -5.84 16.71
N ASN A 48 -3.75 -6.84 15.89
CA ASN A 48 -2.80 -7.39 14.93
C ASN A 48 -2.80 -6.60 13.61
N ILE A 49 -3.97 -6.24 13.10
CA ILE A 49 -4.08 -5.46 11.86
C ILE A 49 -3.51 -4.05 12.06
N SER A 50 -3.68 -3.51 13.26
CA SER A 50 -3.08 -2.22 13.62
C SER A 50 -1.56 -2.25 13.49
N LYS A 51 -0.92 -3.32 13.93
CA LYS A 51 0.53 -3.51 13.79
C LYS A 51 0.95 -3.62 12.34
N LEU A 52 0.17 -4.34 11.53
CA LEU A 52 0.43 -4.47 10.10
C LEU A 52 0.34 -3.11 9.41
N TYR A 53 -0.68 -2.31 9.75
CA TYR A 53 -0.86 -0.98 9.17
C TYR A 53 0.22 0.00 9.60
N GLU A 54 0.78 -0.16 10.79
CA GLU A 54 1.98 0.59 11.20
C GLU A 54 3.15 0.30 10.26
N LYS A 55 3.34 -0.98 9.88
CA LYS A 55 4.37 -1.38 8.92
C LYS A 55 4.10 -0.79 7.55
N PHE A 56 2.86 -0.83 7.08
CA PHE A 56 2.49 -0.22 5.81
C PHE A 56 2.78 1.28 5.79
N SER A 57 2.40 1.99 6.87
CA SER A 57 2.67 3.43 6.96
C SER A 57 4.18 3.72 6.93
N SER A 58 4.98 2.90 7.60
CA SER A 58 6.44 3.04 7.59
C SER A 58 7.01 2.88 6.18
N ILE A 59 6.44 1.98 5.37
CA ILE A 59 6.87 1.81 3.98
C ILE A 59 6.65 3.11 3.20
N ILE A 60 5.47 3.71 3.31
CA ILE A 60 5.15 4.95 2.59
C ILE A 60 6.03 6.10 3.09
N ILE A 61 6.20 6.23 4.40
CA ILE A 61 7.07 7.27 4.98
C ILE A 61 8.49 7.14 4.45
N LYS A 62 9.03 5.93 4.39
CA LYS A 62 10.38 5.68 3.89
C LYS A 62 10.49 5.96 2.39
N LEU A 63 9.49 5.57 1.62
CA LEU A 63 9.45 5.89 0.18
C LEU A 63 9.42 7.41 -0.04
N ASN A 64 8.71 8.14 0.80
CA ASN A 64 8.63 9.60 0.70
C ASN A 64 9.99 10.28 0.93
N CYS A 65 10.97 9.59 1.52
CA CYS A 65 12.34 10.11 1.63
C CYS A 65 13.01 10.22 0.25
N TYR A 66 12.59 9.42 -0.71
CA TYR A 66 13.21 9.35 -2.04
C TYR A 66 12.31 9.90 -3.14
N TYR A 67 11.00 9.89 -2.94
CA TYR A 67 10.01 10.22 -3.98
C TYR A 67 8.92 11.11 -3.40
N ASP A 68 8.44 12.04 -4.22
CA ASP A 68 7.25 12.81 -3.87
C ASP A 68 6.05 11.87 -3.84
N VAL A 69 5.17 12.06 -2.87
CA VAL A 69 3.95 11.28 -2.73
C VAL A 69 2.74 12.19 -2.59
N ALA A 70 1.62 11.81 -3.20
CA ALA A 70 0.35 12.48 -3.01
C ALA A 70 -0.63 11.47 -2.38
N LEU A 71 -1.25 11.87 -1.28
CA LEU A 71 -2.19 11.05 -0.51
C LEU A 71 -3.63 11.44 -0.83
N ASP A 72 -4.46 10.43 -1.10
CA ASP A 72 -5.92 10.57 -1.14
C ASP A 72 -6.55 9.52 -0.24
N ASP A 73 -7.25 9.94 0.80
CA ASP A 73 -7.99 9.06 1.71
C ASP A 73 -9.50 9.35 1.69
N GLY A 74 -9.96 9.99 0.62
CA GLY A 74 -11.37 10.38 0.47
C GLY A 74 -11.66 11.81 0.87
N THR A 75 -10.70 12.53 1.45
CA THR A 75 -10.86 13.93 1.87
C THR A 75 -10.21 14.93 0.92
N GLY A 76 -9.64 14.44 -0.18
CA GLY A 76 -8.93 15.23 -1.17
C GLY A 76 -7.45 14.82 -1.22
N TRP A 77 -6.71 15.44 -2.12
CA TRP A 77 -5.30 15.15 -2.33
C TRP A 77 -4.41 16.03 -1.46
N ILE A 78 -3.43 15.43 -0.80
CA ILE A 78 -2.41 16.14 -0.02
C ILE A 78 -1.05 15.75 -0.59
N GLU A 79 -0.30 16.72 -1.11
CA GLU A 79 1.04 16.49 -1.64
C GLU A 79 2.07 16.50 -0.52
N ASN A 80 2.93 15.49 -0.50
CA ASN A 80 4.00 15.33 0.51
C ASN A 80 3.49 15.55 1.94
N PRO A 81 2.49 14.74 2.38
CA PRO A 81 1.95 14.89 3.73
C PRO A 81 3.01 14.64 4.78
N GLU A 82 2.83 15.27 5.95
CA GLU A 82 3.69 14.99 7.10
C GLU A 82 3.53 13.53 7.54
N PRO A 83 4.56 12.94 8.19
CA PRO A 83 4.44 11.55 8.65
C PRO A 83 3.20 11.27 9.50
N ASP A 84 2.81 12.18 10.37
CA ASP A 84 1.60 12.00 11.20
C ASP A 84 0.32 11.98 10.37
N GLU A 85 0.29 12.72 9.26
CA GLU A 85 -0.86 12.69 8.34
C GLU A 85 -0.95 11.33 7.61
N LEU A 86 0.20 10.77 7.24
CA LEU A 86 0.26 9.44 6.64
C LEU A 86 -0.23 8.37 7.63
N ILE A 87 0.27 8.40 8.86
CA ILE A 87 -0.15 7.49 9.91
C ILE A 87 -1.65 7.60 10.15
N GLY A 88 -2.17 8.83 10.24
CA GLY A 88 -3.60 9.09 10.41
C GLY A 88 -4.46 8.53 9.28
N ALA A 89 -3.97 8.59 8.03
CA ALA A 89 -4.67 8.03 6.88
C ALA A 89 -4.81 6.51 7.01
N PHE A 90 -3.77 5.82 7.46
CA PHE A 90 -3.83 4.37 7.70
C PHE A 90 -4.79 4.02 8.83
N GLU A 91 -4.80 4.79 9.89
CA GLU A 91 -5.72 4.59 11.02
C GLU A 91 -7.18 4.74 10.58
N ARG A 92 -7.49 5.75 9.78
CA ARG A 92 -8.84 5.97 9.24
C ARG A 92 -9.25 4.89 8.23
N CYS A 93 -8.29 4.42 7.43
CA CYS A 93 -8.51 3.40 6.40
C CYS A 93 -8.90 2.05 6.99
N TYR A 94 -8.40 1.74 8.14
CA TYR A 94 -8.44 0.46 8.83
C TYR A 94 -9.82 -0.22 8.85
N LYS A 95 -10.90 0.52 9.07
CA LYS A 95 -12.24 -0.10 9.22
C LYS A 95 -13.04 -0.15 7.93
N ARG A 96 -13.08 0.91 7.16
CA ARG A 96 -13.97 1.04 6.00
C ARG A 96 -13.43 1.95 4.91
N GLY A 97 -12.25 2.47 5.06
CA GLY A 97 -11.76 3.46 4.15
C GLY A 97 -10.92 2.87 3.03
N TYR A 98 -10.28 3.77 2.32
CA TYR A 98 -9.22 3.45 1.39
C TYR A 98 -8.17 4.53 1.51
N ALA A 99 -6.98 4.23 1.03
CA ALA A 99 -5.94 5.22 0.89
C ALA A 99 -5.18 4.96 -0.40
N ASN A 100 -4.99 6.01 -1.18
CA ASN A 100 -4.21 5.98 -2.41
C ASN A 100 -2.96 6.82 -2.20
N PHE A 101 -1.81 6.26 -2.56
CA PHE A 101 -0.52 6.93 -2.48
C PHE A 101 0.05 6.98 -3.88
N LEU A 102 -0.09 8.14 -4.52
CA LEU A 102 0.39 8.35 -5.88
C LEU A 102 1.82 8.88 -5.83
N PHE A 103 2.70 8.29 -6.62
CA PHE A 103 4.08 8.75 -6.81
C PHE A 103 4.16 9.34 -8.22
N PRO A 104 3.86 10.65 -8.38
CA PRO A 104 3.61 11.23 -9.71
C PRO A 104 4.82 11.13 -10.64
N GLU A 105 6.03 11.37 -10.11
CA GLU A 105 7.26 11.33 -10.92
C GLU A 105 7.62 9.92 -11.37
N GLU A 106 7.18 8.91 -10.60
CA GLU A 106 7.44 7.50 -10.89
C GLU A 106 6.30 6.84 -11.66
N HIS A 107 5.20 7.56 -11.90
CA HIS A 107 4.01 7.04 -12.56
C HIS A 107 3.50 5.75 -11.90
N ALA A 108 3.57 5.68 -10.58
CA ALA A 108 3.21 4.50 -9.79
C ALA A 108 2.20 4.85 -8.71
N LEU A 109 1.38 3.87 -8.35
CA LEU A 109 0.34 4.02 -7.33
C LEU A 109 0.43 2.86 -6.34
N ILE A 110 0.38 3.18 -5.06
CA ILE A 110 0.15 2.18 -4.01
C ILE A 110 -1.24 2.44 -3.43
N ALA A 111 -2.07 1.41 -3.39
CA ALA A 111 -3.46 1.51 -2.94
C ALA A 111 -3.75 0.50 -1.84
N LEU A 112 -4.47 0.95 -0.82
CA LEU A 112 -4.92 0.11 0.29
C LEU A 112 -6.43 0.26 0.44
N SER A 113 -7.14 -0.86 0.48
CA SER A 113 -8.55 -0.90 0.87
C SER A 113 -8.64 -1.36 2.33
N GLY A 114 -9.56 -0.76 3.09
CA GLY A 114 -9.67 -1.04 4.52
C GLY A 114 -9.90 -2.51 4.81
N ALA A 115 -9.26 -3.00 5.86
CA ALA A 115 -9.24 -4.40 6.29
C ALA A 115 -8.48 -5.37 5.38
N ASP A 116 -7.90 -4.93 4.27
CA ASP A 116 -7.01 -5.75 3.47
C ASP A 116 -5.68 -5.96 4.19
N LEU A 117 -5.11 -7.15 4.04
CA LEU A 117 -3.83 -7.52 4.63
C LEU A 117 -2.66 -7.31 3.67
N TYR A 118 -2.91 -6.59 2.56
CA TYR A 118 -1.89 -6.27 1.55
C TYR A 118 -2.20 -4.91 0.95
N MET A 119 -1.19 -4.30 0.35
CA MET A 119 -1.35 -3.10 -0.48
C MET A 119 -1.09 -3.48 -1.93
N SER A 120 -1.82 -2.87 -2.86
CA SER A 120 -1.60 -3.06 -4.29
C SER A 120 -0.61 -2.01 -4.81
N LEU A 121 0.32 -2.44 -5.67
CA LEU A 121 1.34 -1.58 -6.27
C LEU A 121 1.14 -1.63 -7.79
N TYR A 122 0.70 -0.53 -8.38
CA TYR A 122 0.38 -0.44 -9.79
C TYR A 122 1.47 0.29 -10.57
N ASN A 123 1.84 -0.28 -11.70
CA ASN A 123 2.73 0.34 -12.69
C ASN A 123 4.11 0.76 -12.17
N PRO A 124 4.77 -0.02 -11.31
CA PRO A 124 6.10 0.39 -10.88
C PRO A 124 7.12 0.19 -12.00
N SER A 125 8.08 1.12 -12.10
CA SER A 125 9.30 0.85 -12.86
C SER A 125 10.08 -0.24 -12.14
N GLU A 126 11.03 -0.87 -12.81
CA GLU A 126 11.87 -1.88 -12.18
C GLU A 126 12.62 -1.28 -10.98
N GLU A 127 13.14 -0.07 -11.12
CA GLU A 127 13.86 0.62 -10.05
C GLU A 127 12.95 0.92 -8.87
N PHE A 128 11.75 1.45 -9.10
CA PHE A 128 10.79 1.75 -8.04
C PHE A 128 10.34 0.47 -7.32
N ARG A 129 10.08 -0.59 -8.10
CA ARG A 129 9.69 -1.88 -7.53
C ARG A 129 10.78 -2.46 -6.63
N LYS A 130 12.04 -2.38 -7.07
CA LYS A 130 13.19 -2.86 -6.28
C LYS A 130 13.36 -2.05 -5.00
N MET A 131 13.23 -0.72 -5.07
CA MET A 131 13.30 0.14 -3.89
C MET A 131 12.17 -0.19 -2.92
N THR A 132 10.96 -0.35 -3.42
CA THR A 132 9.81 -0.71 -2.59
C THR A 132 10.03 -2.06 -1.92
N ALA A 133 10.58 -3.04 -2.64
CA ALA A 133 10.88 -4.36 -2.07
C ALA A 133 11.92 -4.30 -0.95
N LEU A 134 12.97 -3.50 -1.13
CA LEU A 134 13.99 -3.30 -0.09
C LEU A 134 13.38 -2.70 1.18
N ILE A 135 12.55 -1.69 1.01
CA ILE A 135 11.90 -1.01 2.13
C ILE A 135 10.89 -1.95 2.80
N ALA A 136 10.09 -2.67 2.02
CA ALA A 136 9.14 -3.65 2.54
C ALA A 136 9.86 -4.72 3.37
N ALA A 137 11.00 -5.21 2.89
CA ALA A 137 11.81 -6.20 3.60
C ALA A 137 12.27 -5.68 4.97
N SER A 138 12.55 -4.39 5.08
CA SER A 138 12.94 -3.79 6.36
C SER A 138 11.82 -3.84 7.40
N GLU A 139 10.57 -4.03 6.94
CA GLU A 139 9.38 -4.17 7.80
C GLU A 139 8.92 -5.62 7.89
N GLY A 140 9.66 -6.57 7.34
CA GLY A 140 9.28 -7.98 7.34
C GLY A 140 8.18 -8.31 6.32
N LEU A 141 8.03 -7.48 5.29
CA LEU A 141 7.03 -7.65 4.24
C LEU A 141 7.70 -7.93 2.90
N PHE A 142 6.88 -8.31 1.93
CA PHE A 142 7.38 -8.74 0.63
C PHE A 142 6.60 -8.06 -0.50
N VAL A 143 7.29 -7.79 -1.62
CA VAL A 143 6.65 -7.37 -2.87
C VAL A 143 6.63 -8.59 -3.79
N ARG A 144 5.45 -8.96 -4.26
CA ARG A 144 5.28 -10.10 -5.17
C ARG A 144 4.28 -9.75 -6.27
N LYS A 145 4.32 -10.52 -7.34
CA LYS A 145 3.33 -10.37 -8.41
C LYS A 145 1.93 -10.75 -7.91
N SER A 146 0.97 -9.98 -8.31
CA SER A 146 -0.42 -10.25 -7.93
C SER A 146 -1.00 -11.49 -8.63
#